data_30a481b5e2384069fe8cf6439d713ba6
#
_entry.id   30a481b5e2384069fe8cf6439d713ba6
#
_cell.length_a   1.000
_cell.length_b   1.000
_cell.length_c   1.000
_cell.angle_alpha   90.00
_cell.angle_beta   90.00
_cell.angle_gamma   90.00
#
_symmetry.space_group_name_H-M   'P 1'
#
loop_
_entity.id
_entity.type
_entity.pdbx_description
1 polymer ?
#
loop_
_entity_poly.entity_id
_entity_poly.type
_entity_poly.pdbx_seq_one_letter_code
_entity_poly.pdbx_strand_id
1 'polypeptide(L)'
;MRNPPDRRVFLQWLSAAAAAATAATALPLHAAGKIRPDARSALIVVDVQNCFAPGGTLPVAKGDEVVPVINAMAPAFANIIVTQDWHTAGHASFASSHSGKKPFETTTLKYGQQVLWPDHCVQGTDDAALQKGLSLPTAQLIIRKGYNKGVDSYSAFEEADRKTVTGLAGYLKARGIKTVYVAGLATDFCVAWTALDARKAGFDVAVI
;
A
#
# COMPACT_ATOMS: atom_id res chain seq x y z
N MET A 1 -19.01 9.56 25.62
CA MET A 1 -18.83 8.77 24.39
C MET A 1 -18.91 9.73 23.23
N ARG A 2 -17.80 10.06 22.58
CA ARG A 2 -17.78 10.93 21.38
C ARG A 2 -17.63 10.02 20.18
N ASN A 3 -18.49 10.23 19.17
CA ASN A 3 -18.47 9.48 17.92
C ASN A 3 -17.09 9.58 17.22
N PRO A 4 -16.65 8.54 16.52
CA PRO A 4 -15.43 8.61 15.71
C PRO A 4 -15.61 9.67 14.59
N PRO A 5 -14.52 10.30 14.15
CA PRO A 5 -14.58 11.33 13.10
C PRO A 5 -15.19 10.76 11.81
N ASP A 6 -16.11 11.53 11.24
CA ASP A 6 -16.91 11.13 10.09
C ASP A 6 -16.02 10.90 8.85
N ARG A 7 -16.18 9.73 8.23
CA ARG A 7 -15.53 9.34 6.95
C ARG A 7 -15.72 10.38 5.83
N ARG A 8 -16.74 11.23 5.94
CA ARG A 8 -17.05 12.29 4.97
C ARG A 8 -16.00 13.40 4.93
N VAL A 9 -15.34 13.69 6.05
CA VAL A 9 -14.26 14.69 6.12
C VAL A 9 -13.04 14.22 5.35
N PHE A 10 -12.75 12.92 5.35
CA PHE A 10 -11.62 12.34 4.64
C PHE A 10 -11.80 12.37 3.11
N LEU A 11 -13.02 12.13 2.62
CA LEU A 11 -13.35 12.19 1.19
C LEU A 11 -13.25 13.61 0.61
N GLN A 12 -13.44 14.64 1.42
CA GLN A 12 -13.30 16.04 0.99
C GLN A 12 -11.85 16.46 0.69
N TRP A 13 -10.86 15.79 1.29
CA TRP A 13 -9.43 16.07 1.01
C TRP A 13 -8.92 15.43 -0.28
N LEU A 14 -9.56 14.36 -0.74
CA LEU A 14 -9.28 13.78 -2.06
C LEU A 14 -9.76 14.67 -3.21
N SER A 15 -10.78 15.52 -2.98
CA SER A 15 -11.31 16.42 -4.00
C SER A 15 -10.48 17.68 -4.23
N ALA A 16 -9.65 18.12 -3.26
CA ALA A 16 -8.81 19.31 -3.42
C ALA A 16 -7.55 19.07 -4.28
N ALA A 17 -7.13 17.82 -4.44
CA ALA A 17 -6.00 17.46 -5.33
C ALA A 17 -6.43 17.21 -6.78
N ALA A 18 -7.74 17.18 -7.07
CA ALA A 18 -8.30 16.84 -8.38
C ALA A 18 -8.54 18.04 -9.31
N ALA A 19 -8.26 19.27 -8.86
CA ALA A 19 -8.57 20.50 -9.64
C ALA A 19 -7.55 20.84 -10.74
N ALA A 20 -6.62 19.95 -11.08
CA ALA A 20 -5.66 20.14 -12.17
C ALA A 20 -5.66 18.97 -13.18
N ALA A 21 -6.79 18.29 -13.38
CA ALA A 21 -6.91 17.26 -14.40
C ALA A 21 -7.65 17.80 -15.63
N THR A 22 -6.89 18.29 -16.61
CA THR A 22 -7.32 18.42 -18.00
C THR A 22 -7.87 17.07 -18.51
N ALA A 23 -9.07 17.12 -19.08
CA ALA A 23 -9.77 16.12 -19.89
C ALA A 23 -9.13 14.72 -19.98
N ALA A 24 -9.33 13.90 -18.97
CA ALA A 24 -9.17 12.46 -19.10
C ALA A 24 -10.40 11.94 -19.88
N THR A 25 -10.21 11.52 -21.12
CA THR A 25 -11.19 10.71 -21.85
C THR A 25 -11.51 9.49 -20.98
N ALA A 26 -12.77 9.36 -20.61
CA ALA A 26 -13.25 8.21 -19.86
C ALA A 26 -12.98 6.95 -20.69
N LEU A 27 -11.98 6.19 -20.29
CA LEU A 27 -11.78 4.84 -20.84
C LEU A 27 -12.98 3.98 -20.41
N PRO A 28 -13.55 3.19 -21.33
CA PRO A 28 -14.68 2.34 -20.98
C PRO A 28 -14.27 1.39 -19.86
N LEU A 29 -15.10 1.32 -18.80
CA LEU A 29 -15.02 0.29 -17.77
C LEU A 29 -15.24 -1.05 -18.49
N HIS A 30 -14.18 -1.77 -18.78
CA HIS A 30 -14.32 -3.12 -19.31
C HIS A 30 -14.90 -4.01 -18.21
N ALA A 31 -16.02 -4.64 -18.51
CA ALA A 31 -16.61 -5.68 -17.67
C ALA A 31 -15.52 -6.70 -17.28
N ALA A 32 -15.56 -7.14 -16.03
CA ALA A 32 -14.59 -8.05 -15.43
C ALA A 32 -14.41 -9.33 -16.27
N GLY A 33 -13.53 -9.26 -17.26
CA GLY A 33 -13.02 -10.44 -17.96
C GLY A 33 -12.16 -11.25 -16.98
N LYS A 34 -12.10 -12.58 -17.16
CA LYS A 34 -11.18 -13.42 -16.38
C LYS A 34 -9.77 -12.84 -16.48
N ILE A 35 -9.17 -12.52 -15.34
CA ILE A 35 -7.77 -12.12 -15.26
C ILE A 35 -6.93 -13.23 -15.87
N ARG A 36 -6.13 -12.91 -16.88
CA ARG A 36 -5.19 -13.84 -17.54
C ARG A 36 -3.81 -13.24 -17.55
N PRO A 37 -3.05 -13.37 -16.47
CA PRO A 37 -1.68 -12.91 -16.42
C PRO A 37 -0.83 -13.64 -17.47
N ASP A 38 0.09 -12.91 -18.06
CA ASP A 38 1.12 -13.46 -18.97
C ASP A 38 2.51 -13.37 -18.30
N ALA A 39 3.55 -13.76 -19.04
CA ALA A 39 4.94 -13.69 -18.55
C ALA A 39 5.42 -12.25 -18.25
N ARG A 40 4.73 -11.22 -18.77
CA ARG A 40 5.00 -9.80 -18.53
C ARG A 40 4.07 -9.18 -17.49
N SER A 41 3.35 -10.02 -16.77
CA SER A 41 2.47 -9.63 -15.67
C SER A 41 3.13 -9.94 -14.33
N ALA A 42 2.91 -9.06 -13.33
CA ALA A 42 3.34 -9.28 -11.96
C ALA A 42 2.18 -9.06 -10.98
N LEU A 43 2.11 -9.89 -9.94
CA LEU A 43 1.26 -9.67 -8.78
C LEU A 43 2.07 -8.93 -7.72
N ILE A 44 1.56 -7.80 -7.26
CA ILE A 44 2.10 -7.06 -6.11
C ILE A 44 1.14 -7.29 -4.95
N VAL A 45 1.59 -8.03 -3.95
CA VAL A 45 0.85 -8.33 -2.73
C VAL A 45 1.26 -7.31 -1.67
N VAL A 46 0.36 -6.39 -1.38
CA VAL A 46 0.63 -5.20 -0.57
C VAL A 46 0.29 -5.46 0.89
N ASP A 47 1.29 -5.41 1.76
CA ASP A 47 1.21 -5.28 3.22
C ASP A 47 0.23 -6.27 3.89
N VAL A 48 0.21 -7.52 3.48
CA VAL A 48 -0.60 -8.56 4.12
C VAL A 48 0.12 -9.04 5.40
N GLN A 49 0.10 -8.15 6.41
CA GLN A 49 0.85 -8.27 7.66
C GLN A 49 -0.08 -8.39 8.87
N ASN A 50 0.47 -8.84 10.01
CA ASN A 50 -0.28 -9.02 11.25
C ASN A 50 -0.82 -7.67 11.78
N CYS A 51 -0.07 -6.57 11.65
CA CYS A 51 -0.49 -5.23 12.05
C CYS A 51 -1.81 -4.76 11.42
N PHE A 52 -2.10 -5.20 10.18
CA PHE A 52 -3.30 -4.82 9.44
C PHE A 52 -4.43 -5.86 9.52
N ALA A 53 -4.20 -7.00 10.14
CA ALA A 53 -5.23 -8.02 10.36
C ALA A 53 -6.03 -7.76 11.63
N PRO A 54 -7.18 -8.41 11.83
CA PRO A 54 -7.91 -8.37 13.08
C PRO A 54 -7.02 -8.73 14.28
N GLY A 55 -6.96 -7.86 15.28
CA GLY A 55 -6.09 -8.00 16.45
C GLY A 55 -4.71 -7.37 16.34
N GLY A 56 -4.32 -6.87 15.17
CA GLY A 56 -3.10 -6.09 14.96
C GLY A 56 -3.20 -4.66 15.48
N THR A 57 -2.12 -3.90 15.37
CA THR A 57 -2.01 -2.54 15.94
C THR A 57 -2.72 -1.46 15.12
N LEU A 58 -2.94 -1.70 13.81
CA LEU A 58 -3.70 -0.83 12.90
C LEU A 58 -4.67 -1.68 12.05
N PRO A 59 -5.66 -2.33 12.65
CA PRO A 59 -6.43 -3.36 11.98
C PRO A 59 -7.35 -2.80 10.89
N VAL A 60 -7.31 -3.43 9.73
CA VAL A 60 -8.31 -3.26 8.66
C VAL A 60 -9.46 -4.23 8.94
N ALA A 61 -10.69 -3.73 8.88
CA ALA A 61 -11.87 -4.58 9.08
C ALA A 61 -11.85 -5.73 8.05
N LYS A 62 -11.88 -6.99 8.53
CA LYS A 62 -11.82 -8.20 7.70
C LYS A 62 -10.55 -8.29 6.82
N GLY A 63 -9.45 -7.69 7.27
CA GLY A 63 -8.20 -7.65 6.50
C GLY A 63 -7.61 -9.05 6.24
N ASP A 64 -7.91 -10.01 7.09
CA ASP A 64 -7.52 -11.42 6.92
C ASP A 64 -8.26 -12.14 5.78
N GLU A 65 -9.45 -11.66 5.37
CA GLU A 65 -10.20 -12.26 4.26
C GLU A 65 -9.48 -12.16 2.90
N VAL A 66 -8.50 -11.27 2.75
CA VAL A 66 -7.69 -11.16 1.51
C VAL A 66 -6.74 -12.36 1.32
N VAL A 67 -6.36 -13.02 2.41
CA VAL A 67 -5.35 -14.10 2.38
C VAL A 67 -5.80 -15.29 1.50
N PRO A 68 -6.96 -15.91 1.70
CA PRO A 68 -7.39 -17.02 0.85
C PRO A 68 -7.58 -16.59 -0.62
N VAL A 69 -8.00 -15.35 -0.88
CA VAL A 69 -8.17 -14.83 -2.23
C VAL A 69 -6.82 -14.71 -2.94
N ILE A 70 -5.82 -14.12 -2.25
CA ILE A 70 -4.47 -13.97 -2.78
C ILE A 70 -3.82 -15.35 -3.02
N ASN A 71 -3.93 -16.26 -2.07
CA ASN A 71 -3.39 -17.62 -2.22
C ASN A 71 -4.00 -18.36 -3.42
N ALA A 72 -5.30 -18.18 -3.67
CA ALA A 72 -5.98 -18.82 -4.80
C ALA A 72 -5.55 -18.23 -6.16
N MET A 73 -5.26 -16.94 -6.23
CA MET A 73 -4.87 -16.31 -7.50
C MET A 73 -3.35 -16.36 -7.78
N ALA A 74 -2.52 -16.40 -6.75
CA ALA A 74 -1.07 -16.35 -6.88
C ALA A 74 -0.46 -17.37 -7.86
N PRO A 75 -0.93 -18.64 -7.92
CA PRO A 75 -0.39 -19.61 -8.87
C PRO A 75 -0.54 -19.23 -10.35
N ALA A 76 -1.42 -18.28 -10.67
CA ALA A 76 -1.57 -17.78 -12.06
C ALA A 76 -0.46 -16.82 -12.48
N PHE A 77 0.38 -16.35 -11.54
CA PHE A 77 1.42 -15.35 -11.79
C PHE A 77 2.82 -15.96 -11.75
N ALA A 78 3.58 -15.74 -12.81
CA ALA A 78 5.01 -16.11 -12.85
C ALA A 78 5.89 -15.14 -12.04
N ASN A 79 5.43 -13.91 -11.81
CA ASN A 79 6.17 -12.89 -11.07
C ASN A 79 5.31 -12.41 -9.90
N ILE A 80 5.82 -12.58 -8.68
CA ILE A 80 5.14 -12.18 -7.45
C ILE A 80 6.09 -11.34 -6.61
N ILE A 81 5.63 -10.16 -6.23
CA ILE A 81 6.31 -9.24 -5.33
C ILE A 81 5.43 -9.05 -4.09
N VAL A 82 6.04 -9.06 -2.93
CA VAL A 82 5.36 -8.79 -1.65
C VAL A 82 5.89 -7.47 -1.11
N THR A 83 5.04 -6.68 -0.45
CA THR A 83 5.51 -5.54 0.32
C THR A 83 5.32 -5.75 1.82
N GLN A 84 6.13 -5.05 2.60
CA GLN A 84 5.99 -4.93 4.05
C GLN A 84 6.15 -3.47 4.44
N ASP A 85 5.18 -2.94 5.17
CA ASP A 85 5.40 -1.77 6.01
C ASP A 85 6.42 -2.13 7.09
N TRP A 86 7.47 -1.31 7.26
CA TRP A 86 8.63 -1.70 8.04
C TRP A 86 9.18 -0.51 8.83
N HIS A 87 8.33 0.04 9.72
CA HIS A 87 8.64 1.28 10.43
C HIS A 87 9.68 1.09 11.54
N THR A 88 10.56 2.08 11.69
CA THR A 88 11.44 2.15 12.87
C THR A 88 10.65 2.55 14.10
N ALA A 89 11.09 2.14 15.27
CA ALA A 89 10.54 2.64 16.53
C ALA A 89 10.63 4.18 16.59
N GLY A 90 9.54 4.83 17.01
CA GLY A 90 9.42 6.29 17.04
C GLY A 90 9.42 6.93 15.64
N HIS A 91 8.83 6.27 14.66
CA HIS A 91 8.68 6.79 13.30
C HIS A 91 7.89 8.09 13.26
N ALA A 92 8.21 9.00 12.33
CA ALA A 92 7.58 10.32 12.24
C ALA A 92 6.09 10.30 11.88
N SER A 93 5.58 9.19 11.33
CA SER A 93 4.15 9.01 11.07
C SER A 93 3.37 8.53 12.29
N PHE A 94 4.02 8.19 13.39
CA PHE A 94 3.32 7.73 14.60
C PHE A 94 2.84 8.89 15.46
N ALA A 95 1.62 8.80 15.97
CA ALA A 95 1.08 9.82 16.89
C ALA A 95 1.91 9.92 18.17
N SER A 96 2.46 8.81 18.65
CA SER A 96 3.34 8.74 19.83
C SER A 96 4.63 9.57 19.68
N SER A 97 5.05 9.86 18.45
CA SER A 97 6.23 10.67 18.15
C SER A 97 5.97 12.19 18.24
N HIS A 98 4.73 12.60 18.52
CA HIS A 98 4.32 14.01 18.55
C HIS A 98 3.58 14.33 19.86
N SER A 99 4.16 15.19 20.69
CA SER A 99 3.57 15.55 21.98
C SER A 99 2.12 16.07 21.84
N GLY A 100 1.20 15.51 22.62
CA GLY A 100 -0.21 15.90 22.65
C GLY A 100 -1.05 15.44 21.46
N LYS A 101 -0.48 14.75 20.49
CA LYS A 101 -1.19 14.22 19.32
C LYS A 101 -1.79 12.85 19.60
N LYS A 102 -2.85 12.55 18.85
CA LYS A 102 -3.56 11.26 18.86
C LYS A 102 -3.56 10.62 17.49
N PRO A 103 -3.69 9.29 17.40
CA PRO A 103 -3.91 8.62 16.12
C PRO A 103 -5.05 9.24 15.32
N PHE A 104 -4.86 9.30 13.99
CA PHE A 104 -5.76 9.87 12.99
C PHE A 104 -5.85 11.40 12.98
N GLU A 105 -5.14 12.11 13.84
CA GLU A 105 -4.90 13.54 13.68
C GLU A 105 -3.87 13.78 12.56
N THR A 106 -3.76 15.03 12.11
CA THR A 106 -2.78 15.42 11.09
C THR A 106 -1.68 16.31 11.69
N THR A 107 -0.52 16.25 11.07
CA THR A 107 0.59 17.18 11.32
C THR A 107 1.24 17.56 10.00
N THR A 108 2.10 18.60 10.02
CA THR A 108 2.91 18.96 8.87
C THR A 108 4.34 18.49 9.09
N LEU A 109 4.80 17.61 8.20
CA LEU A 109 6.19 17.15 8.15
C LEU A 109 6.93 17.85 7.00
N LYS A 110 8.23 17.57 6.84
CA LYS A 110 9.06 18.21 5.80
C LYS A 110 8.56 17.97 4.36
N TYR A 111 7.82 16.89 4.13
CA TYR A 111 7.28 16.52 2.83
C TYR A 111 5.80 16.88 2.65
N GLY A 112 5.15 17.48 3.65
CA GLY A 112 3.75 17.92 3.57
C GLY A 112 2.89 17.43 4.72
N GLN A 113 1.58 17.37 4.49
CA GLN A 113 0.60 16.89 5.48
C GLN A 113 0.75 15.39 5.67
N GLN A 114 0.76 14.98 6.94
CA GLN A 114 0.85 13.59 7.37
C GLN A 114 -0.31 13.25 8.31
N VAL A 115 -1.02 12.17 8.02
CA VAL A 115 -1.93 11.53 8.99
C VAL A 115 -1.09 10.77 10.00
N LEU A 116 -1.35 10.99 11.28
CA LEU A 116 -0.65 10.30 12.35
C LEU A 116 -1.34 8.98 12.67
N TRP A 117 -0.57 7.92 12.66
CA TRP A 117 -1.03 6.55 12.88
C TRP A 117 -0.74 6.07 14.31
N PRO A 118 -1.43 5.05 14.81
CA PRO A 118 -0.90 4.25 15.92
C PRO A 118 0.48 3.68 15.56
N ASP A 119 1.30 3.37 16.53
CA ASP A 119 2.53 2.61 16.28
C ASP A 119 2.16 1.24 15.71
N HIS A 120 2.62 0.94 14.51
CA HIS A 120 2.27 -0.27 13.78
C HIS A 120 3.43 -0.76 12.93
N CYS A 121 3.42 -2.03 12.58
CA CYS A 121 4.41 -2.66 11.70
C CYS A 121 5.86 -2.30 12.08
N VAL A 122 6.17 -2.23 13.39
CA VAL A 122 7.51 -1.89 13.85
C VAL A 122 8.48 -3.03 13.51
N GLN A 123 9.61 -2.66 12.95
CA GLN A 123 10.66 -3.58 12.49
C GLN A 123 11.00 -4.65 13.52
N GLY A 124 11.06 -5.91 13.06
CA GLY A 124 11.48 -7.05 13.88
C GLY A 124 10.42 -7.56 14.87
N THR A 125 9.24 -6.95 14.91
CA THR A 125 8.13 -7.46 15.74
C THR A 125 7.26 -8.47 14.97
N ASP A 126 6.52 -9.30 15.71
CA ASP A 126 5.51 -10.20 15.12
C ASP A 126 4.40 -9.42 14.41
N ASP A 127 4.09 -8.23 14.90
CA ASP A 127 3.13 -7.29 14.30
C ASP A 127 3.51 -6.91 12.85
N ALA A 128 4.81 -6.73 12.58
CA ALA A 128 5.32 -6.45 11.23
C ALA A 128 5.51 -7.70 10.35
N ALA A 129 5.31 -8.90 10.89
CA ALA A 129 5.44 -10.13 10.12
C ALA A 129 4.29 -10.29 9.11
N LEU A 130 4.54 -10.99 8.01
CA LEU A 130 3.49 -11.40 7.08
C LEU A 130 2.52 -12.37 7.77
N GLN A 131 1.27 -12.33 7.36
CA GLN A 131 0.23 -13.26 7.84
C GLN A 131 0.65 -14.71 7.63
N LYS A 132 0.55 -15.54 8.68
CA LYS A 132 0.93 -16.97 8.63
C LYS A 132 0.19 -17.77 7.55
N GLY A 133 -1.06 -17.38 7.26
CA GLY A 133 -1.86 -18.04 6.22
C GLY A 133 -1.47 -17.65 4.80
N LEU A 134 -0.65 -16.61 4.61
CA LEU A 134 -0.21 -16.17 3.29
C LEU A 134 0.85 -17.13 2.74
N SER A 135 0.52 -17.81 1.64
CA SER A 135 1.38 -18.81 1.01
C SER A 135 1.78 -18.37 -0.39
N LEU A 136 2.96 -17.83 -0.51
CA LEU A 136 3.54 -17.31 -1.75
C LEU A 136 4.95 -17.88 -1.98
N PRO A 137 5.08 -19.22 -2.12
CA PRO A 137 6.41 -19.86 -2.19
C PRO A 137 7.25 -19.46 -3.41
N THR A 138 6.59 -18.91 -4.43
CA THR A 138 7.24 -18.44 -5.66
C THR A 138 7.50 -16.94 -5.69
N ALA A 139 7.23 -16.21 -4.61
CA ALA A 139 7.55 -14.78 -4.53
C ALA A 139 9.07 -14.55 -4.67
N GLN A 140 9.44 -13.65 -5.58
CA GLN A 140 10.86 -13.40 -5.88
C GLN A 140 11.43 -12.18 -5.17
N LEU A 141 10.57 -11.29 -4.66
CA LEU A 141 11.02 -10.04 -4.04
C LEU A 141 10.11 -9.63 -2.90
N ILE A 142 10.71 -9.19 -1.80
CA ILE A 142 10.04 -8.49 -0.72
C ILE A 142 10.55 -7.06 -0.70
N ILE A 143 9.67 -6.09 -0.92
CA ILE A 143 9.96 -4.66 -0.77
C ILE A 143 9.55 -4.24 0.64
N ARG A 144 10.50 -3.77 1.43
CA ARG A 144 10.23 -3.09 2.70
C ARG A 144 10.17 -1.60 2.46
N LYS A 145 9.11 -0.96 2.93
CA LYS A 145 8.85 0.48 2.80
C LYS A 145 8.63 1.12 4.17
N GLY A 146 8.71 2.45 4.26
CA GLY A 146 8.52 3.16 5.52
C GLY A 146 9.63 2.92 6.57
N TYR A 147 10.81 2.47 6.17
CA TYR A 147 11.93 2.26 7.09
C TYR A 147 12.75 3.53 7.36
N ASN A 148 12.54 4.58 6.61
CA ASN A 148 13.17 5.89 6.84
C ASN A 148 12.42 6.64 7.93
N LYS A 149 13.00 6.75 9.11
CA LYS A 149 12.36 7.30 10.31
C LYS A 149 11.60 8.62 10.11
N GLY A 150 12.01 9.46 9.17
CA GLY A 150 11.46 10.80 8.95
C GLY A 150 10.47 10.92 7.80
N VAL A 151 10.20 9.85 7.07
CA VAL A 151 9.35 9.84 5.87
C VAL A 151 8.44 8.63 5.87
N ASP A 152 7.14 8.85 5.74
CA ASP A 152 6.16 7.77 5.63
C ASP A 152 6.13 7.17 4.21
N SER A 153 5.54 6.00 4.05
CA SER A 153 5.49 5.30 2.78
C SER A 153 4.19 4.51 2.62
N TYR A 154 3.37 4.92 1.68
CA TYR A 154 2.17 4.17 1.29
C TYR A 154 2.42 3.32 0.05
N SER A 155 3.15 3.86 -0.92
CA SER A 155 3.41 3.21 -2.20
C SER A 155 4.56 2.20 -2.13
N ALA A 156 4.42 1.09 -2.85
CA ALA A 156 5.51 0.16 -3.11
C ALA A 156 6.61 0.74 -4.02
N PHE A 157 6.41 1.91 -4.63
CA PHE A 157 7.32 2.49 -5.63
C PHE A 157 8.15 3.65 -5.08
N GLU A 158 7.54 4.57 -4.34
CA GLU A 158 8.21 5.73 -3.76
C GLU A 158 7.61 6.09 -2.39
N GLU A 159 8.39 6.72 -1.53
CA GLU A 159 7.93 7.19 -0.23
C GLU A 159 7.13 8.50 -0.33
N ALA A 160 6.51 8.95 0.76
CA ALA A 160 5.62 10.11 0.78
C ALA A 160 6.31 11.44 0.41
N ASP A 161 7.63 11.50 0.47
CA ASP A 161 8.42 12.65 0.03
C ASP A 161 8.51 12.80 -1.50
N ARG A 162 8.02 11.84 -2.27
CA ARG A 162 8.03 11.79 -3.74
C ARG A 162 9.42 11.85 -4.37
N LYS A 163 10.45 11.46 -3.62
CA LYS A 163 11.86 11.49 -4.01
C LYS A 163 12.57 10.19 -3.71
N THR A 164 12.26 9.59 -2.56
CA THR A 164 12.87 8.34 -2.12
C THR A 164 12.19 7.18 -2.82
N VAL A 165 12.90 6.51 -3.71
CA VAL A 165 12.37 5.37 -4.47
C VAL A 165 12.75 4.06 -3.81
N THR A 166 11.86 3.05 -3.88
CA THR A 166 12.11 1.70 -3.35
C THR A 166 12.97 0.83 -4.26
N GLY A 167 13.09 1.20 -5.54
CA GLY A 167 13.73 0.40 -6.58
C GLY A 167 12.79 -0.54 -7.32
N LEU A 168 11.52 -0.69 -6.90
CA LEU A 168 10.56 -1.62 -7.51
C LEU A 168 10.36 -1.37 -9.01
N ALA A 169 10.24 -0.10 -9.42
CA ALA A 169 10.06 0.25 -10.85
C ALA A 169 11.23 -0.26 -11.71
N GLY A 170 12.46 -0.12 -11.24
CA GLY A 170 13.66 -0.63 -11.90
C GLY A 170 13.65 -2.14 -12.01
N TYR A 171 13.33 -2.84 -10.91
CA TYR A 171 13.21 -4.28 -10.88
C TYR A 171 12.19 -4.80 -11.91
N LEU A 172 10.98 -4.25 -11.91
CA LEU A 172 9.92 -4.66 -12.83
C LEU A 172 10.30 -4.40 -14.29
N LYS A 173 10.91 -3.25 -14.60
CA LYS A 173 11.40 -2.91 -15.93
C LYS A 173 12.49 -3.87 -16.41
N ALA A 174 13.46 -4.20 -15.55
CA ALA A 174 14.52 -5.14 -15.87
C ALA A 174 14.00 -6.55 -16.19
N ARG A 175 12.85 -6.93 -15.62
CA ARG A 175 12.15 -8.20 -15.91
C ARG A 175 11.19 -8.13 -17.10
N GLY A 176 11.08 -6.99 -17.77
CA GLY A 176 10.19 -6.78 -18.92
C GLY A 176 8.70 -6.75 -18.57
N ILE A 177 8.36 -6.52 -17.27
CA ILE A 177 6.98 -6.43 -16.82
C ILE A 177 6.29 -5.22 -17.49
N LYS A 178 5.06 -5.41 -17.89
CA LYS A 178 4.19 -4.40 -18.51
C LYS A 178 2.94 -4.13 -17.68
N THR A 179 2.37 -5.18 -17.10
CA THR A 179 1.13 -5.11 -16.33
C THR A 179 1.38 -5.52 -14.89
N VAL A 180 0.89 -4.74 -13.95
CA VAL A 180 0.91 -5.09 -12.52
C VAL A 180 -0.52 -5.24 -12.01
N TYR A 181 -0.73 -6.30 -11.26
CA TYR A 181 -1.96 -6.58 -10.53
C TYR A 181 -1.67 -6.31 -9.06
N VAL A 182 -2.46 -5.43 -8.44
CA VAL A 182 -2.23 -4.97 -7.07
C VAL A 182 -3.35 -5.48 -6.19
N ALA A 183 -3.00 -6.25 -5.17
CA ALA A 183 -3.93 -6.80 -4.18
C ALA A 183 -3.33 -6.65 -2.77
N GLY A 184 -4.15 -6.60 -1.74
CA GLY A 184 -3.69 -6.53 -0.34
C GLY A 184 -4.36 -5.43 0.47
N LEU A 185 -3.61 -4.79 1.37
CA LEU A 185 -4.11 -3.88 2.40
C LEU A 185 -3.34 -2.55 2.43
N ALA A 186 -3.99 -1.43 2.81
CA ALA A 186 -5.42 -1.23 2.72
C ALA A 186 -5.77 -0.63 1.36
N THR A 187 -6.97 -0.93 0.87
CA THR A 187 -7.37 -0.55 -0.51
C THR A 187 -7.29 0.96 -0.76
N ASP A 188 -7.67 1.78 0.22
CA ASP A 188 -7.71 3.24 0.15
C ASP A 188 -6.37 3.93 0.45
N PHE A 189 -5.36 3.18 0.90
CA PHE A 189 -4.00 3.66 1.19
C PHE A 189 -2.96 2.93 0.36
N CYS A 190 -2.27 1.95 0.93
CA CYS A 190 -1.10 1.35 0.31
C CYS A 190 -1.39 0.71 -1.05
N VAL A 191 -2.56 0.09 -1.23
CA VAL A 191 -2.98 -0.47 -2.52
C VAL A 191 -3.22 0.63 -3.55
N ALA A 192 -4.01 1.66 -3.20
CA ALA A 192 -4.33 2.77 -4.10
C ALA A 192 -3.06 3.55 -4.50
N TRP A 193 -2.21 3.90 -3.53
CA TRP A 193 -0.97 4.64 -3.81
C TRP A 193 0.00 3.82 -4.67
N THR A 194 0.13 2.51 -4.39
CA THR A 194 0.92 1.59 -5.22
C THR A 194 0.39 1.55 -6.66
N ALA A 195 -0.93 1.46 -6.83
CA ALA A 195 -1.55 1.43 -8.15
C ALA A 195 -1.34 2.73 -8.93
N LEU A 196 -1.51 3.88 -8.28
CA LEU A 196 -1.29 5.20 -8.89
C LEU A 196 0.16 5.41 -9.31
N ASP A 197 1.11 5.06 -8.44
CA ASP A 197 2.53 5.23 -8.75
C ASP A 197 3.03 4.21 -9.77
N ALA A 198 2.43 3.00 -9.83
CA ALA A 198 2.67 2.06 -10.92
C ALA A 198 2.24 2.65 -12.26
N ARG A 199 1.06 3.29 -12.33
CA ARG A 199 0.61 4.01 -13.55
C ARG A 199 1.58 5.13 -13.94
N LYS A 200 1.99 5.95 -12.96
CA LYS A 200 2.98 7.02 -13.16
C LYS A 200 4.32 6.47 -13.67
N ALA A 201 4.73 5.29 -13.23
CA ALA A 201 5.96 4.61 -13.66
C ALA A 201 5.84 3.96 -15.06
N GLY A 202 4.64 3.98 -15.69
CA GLY A 202 4.38 3.52 -17.05
C GLY A 202 3.90 2.07 -17.16
N PHE A 203 3.40 1.47 -16.07
CA PHE A 203 2.79 0.14 -16.09
C PHE A 203 1.29 0.21 -16.35
N ASP A 204 0.74 -0.82 -16.98
CA ASP A 204 -0.69 -1.08 -16.93
C ASP A 204 -1.03 -1.67 -15.56
N VAL A 205 -2.20 -1.27 -15.00
CA VAL A 205 -2.54 -1.59 -13.61
C VAL A 205 -3.96 -2.13 -13.51
N ALA A 206 -4.10 -3.21 -12.78
CA ALA A 206 -5.38 -3.70 -12.29
C ALA A 206 -5.33 -3.82 -10.76
N VAL A 207 -6.34 -3.30 -10.07
CA VAL A 207 -6.54 -3.52 -8.63
C VAL A 207 -7.55 -4.65 -8.47
N ILE A 208 -7.27 -5.58 -7.55
CA ILE A 208 -8.06 -6.79 -7.29
C ILE A 208 -8.63 -6.75 -5.88
#